data_22ec5d34ba835fcc7c6479ab51447747
#
_entry.id   22ec5d34ba835fcc7c6479ab51447747
#
_cell.length_a   1.000
_cell.length_b   1.000
_cell.length_c   1.000
_cell.angle_alpha   90.00
_cell.angle_beta   90.00
_cell.angle_gamma   90.00
#
_symmetry.space_group_name_H-M   'P 1'
#
loop_
_entity.id
_entity.type
_entity.pdbx_description
1 polymer ?
#
loop_
_entity_poly.entity_id
_entity_poly.type
_entity_poly.pdbx_seq_one_letter_code
_entity_poly.pdbx_strand_id
1 'polypeptide(L)'
;MKDYFKYRFSNEFDFNLDEGDFVTVVGNNNDLVIHTLLNGNNKCNIFVGDTELRPDTMDEIRKRVGFVLYKHLNIFVAETVRDEIVFGLESLAMSKDDMTQLVISESRLFKLDNLLERDPNSLGSSDKVKMKILSCIIMKPKVLVIDNILCELDYKDKLLVFDILKEYAKKGMIIINFTNDIEESLFGEKIIVLYDKKLICEGKTMSVLNEEKILKRLNIGLPFMVELSKYFMDYGMINKYYLTNEKLIGAIWK
;
A
#
# COMPACT_ATOMS: atom_id res chain seq x y z
N MET A 1 -15.60 16.53 -4.18
CA MET A 1 -15.33 15.42 -3.25
C MET A 1 -14.61 16.00 -2.05
N LYS A 2 -14.95 15.62 -0.82
CA LYS A 2 -14.20 16.07 0.35
C LYS A 2 -13.04 15.11 0.56
N ASP A 3 -11.81 15.63 0.70
CA ASP A 3 -10.65 14.83 1.11
C ASP A 3 -11.00 13.97 2.33
N TYR A 4 -10.92 12.65 2.19
CA TYR A 4 -11.26 11.74 3.29
C TYR A 4 -10.11 11.52 4.26
N PHE A 5 -8.87 11.51 3.76
CA PHE A 5 -7.68 11.39 4.60
C PHE A 5 -6.83 12.65 4.44
N LYS A 6 -6.47 13.27 5.57
CA LYS A 6 -5.63 14.47 5.61
C LYS A 6 -4.49 14.25 6.59
N TYR A 7 -3.30 14.50 6.13
CA TYR A 7 -2.09 14.46 6.94
C TYR A 7 -1.37 15.80 6.86
N ARG A 8 -1.23 16.47 7.99
CA ARG A 8 -0.49 17.73 8.11
C ARG A 8 0.54 17.64 9.21
N PHE A 9 1.81 17.79 8.86
CA PHE A 9 2.91 17.78 9.81
C PHE A 9 3.42 19.20 10.05
N SER A 10 2.95 19.85 11.11
CA SER A 10 3.31 21.23 11.45
C SER A 10 3.14 22.16 10.22
N ASN A 11 4.17 22.94 9.88
CA ASN A 11 4.25 23.72 8.64
C ASN A 11 5.23 23.12 7.62
N GLU A 12 5.64 21.85 7.82
CA GLU A 12 6.68 21.23 7.01
C GLU A 12 6.13 20.58 5.74
N PHE A 13 5.06 19.79 5.87
CA PHE A 13 4.35 19.21 4.71
C PHE A 13 2.93 18.77 5.05
N ASP A 14 2.09 18.74 4.03
CA ASP A 14 0.75 18.18 4.10
C ASP A 14 0.41 17.46 2.79
N PHE A 15 -0.47 16.48 2.88
CA PHE A 15 -1.09 15.84 1.73
C PHE A 15 -2.51 15.37 2.07
N ASN A 16 -3.34 15.32 1.05
CA ASN A 16 -4.74 14.93 1.16
C ASN A 16 -5.04 13.81 0.18
N LEU A 17 -5.88 12.86 0.61
CA LEU A 17 -6.29 11.73 -0.21
C LEU A 17 -7.81 11.61 -0.23
N ASP A 18 -8.33 11.30 -1.40
CA ASP A 18 -9.75 11.03 -1.64
C ASP A 18 -10.05 9.53 -1.48
N GLU A 19 -11.33 9.21 -1.28
CA GLU A 19 -11.79 7.82 -1.31
C GLU A 19 -11.40 7.16 -2.64
N GLY A 20 -10.79 5.98 -2.54
CA GLY A 20 -10.34 5.21 -3.69
C GLY A 20 -8.93 5.54 -4.17
N ASP A 21 -8.24 6.51 -3.57
CA ASP A 21 -6.86 6.78 -3.92
C ASP A 21 -5.95 5.59 -3.59
N PHE A 22 -5.12 5.21 -4.55
CA PHE A 22 -4.00 4.31 -4.34
C PHE A 22 -2.71 5.10 -4.54
N VAL A 23 -2.05 5.44 -3.43
CA VAL A 23 -0.84 6.26 -3.42
C VAL A 23 0.37 5.46 -2.99
N THR A 24 1.49 5.67 -3.69
CA THR A 24 2.81 5.15 -3.29
C THR A 24 3.61 6.30 -2.68
N VAL A 25 4.11 6.09 -1.48
CA VAL A 25 4.94 7.06 -0.76
C VAL A 25 6.38 6.54 -0.75
N VAL A 26 7.29 7.34 -1.30
CA VAL A 26 8.72 7.01 -1.39
C VAL A 26 9.56 8.08 -0.74
N GLY A 27 10.77 7.71 -0.30
CA GLY A 27 11.74 8.63 0.30
C GLY A 27 12.25 8.16 1.65
N ASN A 28 12.76 9.07 2.48
CA ASN A 28 13.46 8.73 3.73
C ASN A 28 12.67 9.04 5.01
N ASN A 29 11.39 9.45 4.91
CA ASN A 29 10.59 9.82 6.10
C ASN A 29 9.35 8.94 6.31
N ASN A 30 9.29 7.77 5.69
CA ASN A 30 8.17 6.85 5.79
C ASN A 30 7.89 6.46 7.26
N ASP A 31 8.93 6.10 8.01
CA ASP A 31 8.81 5.73 9.43
C ASP A 31 8.18 6.84 10.29
N LEU A 32 8.52 8.10 10.02
CA LEU A 32 7.96 9.23 10.75
C LEU A 32 6.45 9.33 10.56
N VAL A 33 5.98 9.21 9.31
CA VAL A 33 4.55 9.29 8.98
C VAL A 33 3.81 8.12 9.59
N ILE A 34 4.32 6.89 9.43
CA ILE A 34 3.72 5.67 9.97
C ILE A 34 3.66 5.72 11.49
N HIS A 35 4.76 6.11 12.15
CA HIS A 35 4.80 6.23 13.61
C HIS A 35 3.78 7.26 14.10
N THR A 36 3.63 8.37 13.40
CA THR A 36 2.66 9.41 13.77
C THR A 36 1.23 8.92 13.59
N LEU A 37 0.94 8.16 12.54
CA LEU A 37 -0.38 7.54 12.32
C LEU A 37 -0.73 6.52 13.40
N LEU A 38 0.28 5.77 13.91
CA LEU A 38 0.08 4.75 14.94
C LEU A 38 -0.13 5.32 16.35
N ASN A 39 0.59 6.40 16.69
CA ASN A 39 0.71 6.86 18.06
C ASN A 39 0.16 8.29 18.27
N GLY A 40 -0.18 8.99 17.20
CA GLY A 40 -0.44 10.43 17.26
C GLY A 40 0.83 11.24 17.51
N ASN A 41 0.79 12.53 17.25
CA ASN A 41 1.86 13.47 17.57
C ASN A 41 1.27 14.87 17.67
N ASN A 42 1.57 15.61 18.74
CA ASN A 42 1.08 16.98 18.96
C ASN A 42 1.49 17.99 17.86
N LYS A 43 2.44 17.62 16.97
CA LYS A 43 2.88 18.43 15.82
C LYS A 43 2.13 18.10 14.55
N CYS A 44 1.25 17.10 14.58
CA CYS A 44 0.53 16.63 13.40
C CYS A 44 -0.97 16.78 13.59
N ASN A 45 -1.64 17.27 12.57
CA ASN A 45 -3.09 17.20 12.46
C ASN A 45 -3.43 16.17 11.39
N ILE A 46 -3.98 15.05 11.83
CA ILE A 46 -4.38 13.95 10.95
C ILE A 46 -5.89 13.78 11.06
N PHE A 47 -6.56 13.69 9.93
CA PHE A 47 -7.99 13.45 9.86
C PHE A 47 -8.26 12.20 9.03
N VAL A 48 -9.20 11.38 9.51
CA VAL A 48 -9.77 10.25 8.79
C VAL A 48 -11.28 10.48 8.71
N GLY A 49 -11.76 10.90 7.57
CA GLY A 49 -13.07 11.50 7.43
C GLY A 49 -13.16 12.81 8.21
N ASP A 50 -14.18 12.95 9.03
CA ASP A 50 -14.37 14.14 9.87
C ASP A 50 -13.73 14.00 11.29
N THR A 51 -13.05 12.86 11.55
CA THR A 51 -12.45 12.57 12.88
C THR A 51 -10.96 12.92 12.89
N GLU A 52 -10.56 13.83 13.77
CA GLU A 52 -9.15 14.14 14.00
C GLU A 52 -8.48 13.09 14.88
N LEU A 53 -7.25 12.71 14.55
CA LEU A 53 -6.45 11.79 15.36
C LEU A 53 -5.96 12.47 16.64
N ARG A 54 -6.56 12.08 17.74
CA ARG A 54 -6.24 12.53 19.11
C ARG A 54 -6.25 11.34 20.06
N PRO A 55 -5.71 11.45 21.28
CA PRO A 55 -5.75 10.37 22.25
C PRO A 55 -7.17 9.84 22.56
N ASP A 56 -8.16 10.73 22.60
CA ASP A 56 -9.57 10.40 22.88
C ASP A 56 -10.32 9.81 21.68
N THR A 57 -9.87 10.05 20.46
CA THR A 57 -10.46 9.51 19.20
C THR A 57 -9.67 8.36 18.61
N MET A 58 -8.55 7.97 19.21
CA MET A 58 -7.63 6.94 18.68
C MET A 58 -8.34 5.62 18.41
N ASP A 59 -9.21 5.16 19.30
CA ASP A 59 -9.91 3.88 19.14
C ASP A 59 -10.91 3.90 17.98
N GLU A 60 -11.52 5.05 17.72
CA GLU A 60 -12.39 5.23 16.55
C GLU A 60 -11.60 5.17 15.25
N ILE A 61 -10.46 5.85 15.21
CA ILE A 61 -9.59 5.89 14.04
C ILE A 61 -8.99 4.50 13.76
N ARG A 62 -8.56 3.76 14.79
CA ARG A 62 -8.04 2.40 14.65
C ARG A 62 -9.05 1.42 14.04
N LYS A 63 -10.34 1.66 14.17
CA LYS A 63 -11.38 0.87 13.48
C LYS A 63 -11.49 1.20 11.98
N ARG A 64 -11.00 2.36 11.56
CA ARG A 64 -11.08 2.85 10.17
C ARG A 64 -9.78 2.71 9.41
N VAL A 65 -8.64 2.58 10.11
CA VAL A 65 -7.31 2.51 9.52
C VAL A 65 -6.69 1.15 9.82
N GLY A 66 -6.42 0.38 8.78
CA GLY A 66 -5.68 -0.86 8.86
C GLY A 66 -4.19 -0.64 8.63
N PHE A 67 -3.34 -1.39 9.35
CA PHE A 67 -1.89 -1.31 9.22
C PHE A 67 -1.30 -2.68 8.92
N VAL A 68 -0.51 -2.76 7.86
CA VAL A 68 0.28 -3.95 7.50
C VAL A 68 1.76 -3.54 7.53
N LEU A 69 2.46 -3.89 8.62
CA LEU A 69 3.79 -3.39 8.91
C LEU A 69 4.83 -4.50 8.73
N TYR A 70 5.93 -4.20 8.03
CA TYR A 70 7.05 -5.11 7.82
C TYR A 70 7.59 -5.71 9.14
N LYS A 71 7.78 -4.87 10.16
CA LYS A 71 8.25 -5.30 11.48
C LYS A 71 7.35 -6.32 12.19
N HIS A 72 6.09 -6.44 11.78
CA HIS A 72 5.13 -7.38 12.34
C HIS A 72 4.88 -8.62 11.46
N LEU A 73 5.64 -8.79 10.37
CA LEU A 73 5.44 -9.90 9.41
C LEU A 73 5.49 -11.28 10.06
N ASN A 74 6.37 -11.48 11.03
CA ASN A 74 6.58 -12.76 11.71
C ASN A 74 5.98 -12.80 13.14
N ILE A 75 5.06 -11.91 13.45
CA ILE A 75 4.34 -11.91 14.75
C ILE A 75 2.93 -12.42 14.50
N PHE A 76 2.59 -13.56 15.13
CA PHE A 76 1.27 -14.19 15.03
C PHE A 76 0.71 -14.42 16.43
N VAL A 77 -0.61 -14.31 16.56
CA VAL A 77 -1.32 -14.52 17.82
C VAL A 77 -2.08 -15.85 17.86
N ALA A 78 -2.32 -16.46 16.68
CA ALA A 78 -3.08 -17.68 16.54
C ALA A 78 -2.21 -18.87 16.08
N GLU A 79 -2.71 -20.08 16.30
CA GLU A 79 -2.05 -21.31 15.92
C GLU A 79 -2.29 -21.71 14.45
N THR A 80 -3.37 -21.19 13.84
CA THR A 80 -3.71 -21.45 12.44
C THR A 80 -3.85 -20.16 11.63
N VAL A 81 -3.62 -20.27 10.33
CA VAL A 81 -3.86 -19.15 9.38
C VAL A 81 -5.30 -18.68 9.46
N ARG A 82 -6.25 -19.61 9.56
CA ARG A 82 -7.68 -19.29 9.72
C ARG A 82 -7.92 -18.41 10.92
N ASP A 83 -7.44 -18.84 12.09
CA ASP A 83 -7.67 -18.13 13.34
C ASP A 83 -6.96 -16.78 13.37
N GLU A 84 -5.78 -16.65 12.76
CA GLU A 84 -5.07 -15.38 12.59
C GLU A 84 -5.89 -14.39 11.76
N ILE A 85 -6.58 -14.86 10.69
CA ILE A 85 -7.46 -14.02 9.87
C ILE A 85 -8.74 -13.67 10.62
N VAL A 86 -9.33 -14.64 11.35
CA VAL A 86 -10.57 -14.44 12.12
C VAL A 86 -10.38 -13.49 13.29
N PHE A 87 -9.20 -13.47 13.90
CA PHE A 87 -8.89 -12.68 15.10
C PHE A 87 -9.35 -11.21 14.98
N GLY A 88 -9.12 -10.59 13.80
CA GLY A 88 -9.60 -9.23 13.55
C GLY A 88 -11.13 -9.12 13.50
N LEU A 89 -11.81 -10.14 13.01
CA LEU A 89 -13.27 -10.16 12.84
C LEU A 89 -14.03 -10.37 14.16
N GLU A 90 -13.41 -10.92 15.19
CA GLU A 90 -14.07 -11.15 16.49
C GLU A 90 -14.58 -9.86 17.14
N SER A 91 -13.96 -8.72 16.81
CA SER A 91 -14.44 -7.41 17.25
C SER A 91 -15.70 -6.92 16.54
N LEU A 92 -16.08 -7.57 15.45
CA LEU A 92 -17.28 -7.27 14.68
C LEU A 92 -18.41 -8.17 15.18
N ALA A 93 -19.61 -7.63 15.32
CA ALA A 93 -20.80 -8.39 15.76
C ALA A 93 -21.33 -9.32 14.64
N MET A 94 -20.48 -10.23 14.15
CA MET A 94 -20.80 -11.21 13.11
C MET A 94 -21.05 -12.59 13.70
N SER A 95 -21.93 -13.39 13.06
CA SER A 95 -22.09 -14.79 13.42
C SER A 95 -20.83 -15.60 13.05
N LYS A 96 -20.59 -16.72 13.75
CA LYS A 96 -19.46 -17.61 13.42
C LYS A 96 -19.53 -18.16 12.00
N ASP A 97 -20.73 -18.45 11.52
CA ASP A 97 -20.94 -18.98 10.17
C ASP A 97 -20.61 -17.92 9.11
N ASP A 98 -21.05 -16.68 9.32
CA ASP A 98 -20.75 -15.57 8.41
C ASP A 98 -19.23 -15.28 8.37
N MET A 99 -18.56 -15.29 9.54
CA MET A 99 -17.10 -15.12 9.61
C MET A 99 -16.39 -16.25 8.85
N THR A 100 -16.80 -17.50 9.03
CA THR A 100 -16.21 -18.64 8.35
C THR A 100 -16.37 -18.55 6.83
N GLN A 101 -17.55 -18.21 6.34
CA GLN A 101 -17.82 -18.03 4.91
C GLN A 101 -17.01 -16.88 4.33
N LEU A 102 -16.90 -15.77 5.05
CA LEU A 102 -16.12 -14.62 4.64
C LEU A 102 -14.62 -14.96 4.54
N VAL A 103 -14.06 -15.64 5.54
CA VAL A 103 -12.65 -16.08 5.51
C VAL A 103 -12.38 -17.01 4.34
N ILE A 104 -13.25 -18.00 4.08
CA ILE A 104 -13.10 -18.91 2.95
C ILE A 104 -13.16 -18.19 1.61
N SER A 105 -14.11 -17.25 1.43
CA SER A 105 -14.25 -16.52 0.18
C SER A 105 -13.07 -15.57 -0.08
N GLU A 106 -12.63 -14.83 0.93
CA GLU A 106 -11.54 -13.87 0.80
C GLU A 106 -10.18 -14.58 0.68
N SER A 107 -9.96 -15.69 1.40
CA SER A 107 -8.70 -16.46 1.30
C SER A 107 -8.45 -17.03 -0.10
N ARG A 108 -9.51 -17.37 -0.84
CA ARG A 108 -9.40 -17.80 -2.24
C ARG A 108 -8.84 -16.71 -3.16
N LEU A 109 -9.22 -15.45 -2.93
CA LEU A 109 -8.68 -14.32 -3.71
C LEU A 109 -7.17 -14.21 -3.54
N PHE A 110 -6.67 -14.47 -2.33
CA PHE A 110 -5.24 -14.44 -1.99
C PHE A 110 -4.53 -15.78 -2.23
N LYS A 111 -5.24 -16.82 -2.73
CA LYS A 111 -4.72 -18.20 -2.90
C LYS A 111 -4.18 -18.80 -1.60
N LEU A 112 -4.85 -18.53 -0.49
CA LEU A 112 -4.53 -19.03 0.85
C LEU A 112 -5.50 -20.10 1.33
N ASP A 113 -6.53 -20.44 0.57
CA ASP A 113 -7.59 -21.38 0.96
C ASP A 113 -7.07 -22.78 1.34
N ASN A 114 -6.03 -23.27 0.70
CA ASN A 114 -5.38 -24.54 1.02
C ASN A 114 -4.41 -24.47 2.22
N LEU A 115 -4.18 -23.29 2.77
CA LEU A 115 -3.24 -23.04 3.86
C LEU A 115 -3.92 -22.71 5.19
N LEU A 116 -5.26 -22.63 5.22
CA LEU A 116 -6.02 -22.15 6.36
C LEU A 116 -5.78 -22.92 7.66
N GLU A 117 -5.51 -24.22 7.58
CA GLU A 117 -5.27 -25.09 8.74
C GLU A 117 -3.77 -25.20 9.11
N ARG A 118 -2.88 -24.46 8.42
CA ARG A 118 -1.46 -24.47 8.73
C ARG A 118 -1.10 -23.50 9.84
N ASP A 119 0.00 -23.80 10.54
CA ASP A 119 0.67 -22.84 11.42
C ASP A 119 1.22 -21.66 10.60
N PRO A 120 0.85 -20.41 10.94
CA PRO A 120 1.36 -19.21 10.27
C PRO A 120 2.89 -19.13 10.22
N ASN A 121 3.58 -19.66 11.24
CA ASN A 121 5.05 -19.69 11.27
C ASN A 121 5.65 -20.56 10.16
N SER A 122 4.93 -21.60 9.74
CA SER A 122 5.37 -22.53 8.68
C SER A 122 5.24 -21.98 7.26
N LEU A 123 4.58 -20.85 7.08
CA LEU A 123 4.36 -20.22 5.77
C LEU A 123 5.65 -19.62 5.21
N GLY A 124 5.77 -19.57 3.88
CA GLY A 124 6.77 -18.77 3.19
C GLY A 124 6.48 -17.26 3.31
N SER A 125 7.50 -16.41 3.04
CA SER A 125 7.36 -14.95 3.16
C SER A 125 6.18 -14.41 2.38
N SER A 126 6.03 -14.81 1.12
CA SER A 126 4.92 -14.39 0.25
C SER A 126 3.55 -14.70 0.86
N ASP A 127 3.35 -15.91 1.36
CA ASP A 127 2.08 -16.33 1.98
C ASP A 127 1.82 -15.58 3.30
N LYS A 128 2.86 -15.32 4.09
CA LYS A 128 2.75 -14.49 5.29
C LYS A 128 2.29 -13.07 4.97
N VAL A 129 2.85 -12.45 3.94
CA VAL A 129 2.42 -11.11 3.48
C VAL A 129 0.97 -11.13 3.04
N LYS A 130 0.59 -12.09 2.19
CA LYS A 130 -0.80 -12.24 1.72
C LYS A 130 -1.77 -12.41 2.90
N MET A 131 -1.42 -13.25 3.88
CA MET A 131 -2.23 -13.46 5.08
C MET A 131 -2.37 -12.17 5.90
N LYS A 132 -1.27 -11.44 6.16
CA LYS A 132 -1.32 -10.17 6.91
C LYS A 132 -2.16 -9.11 6.20
N ILE A 133 -2.06 -9.00 4.89
CA ILE A 133 -2.90 -8.09 4.10
C ILE A 133 -4.37 -8.51 4.19
N LEU A 134 -4.66 -9.81 4.01
CA LEU A 134 -6.00 -10.34 4.12
C LEU A 134 -6.61 -10.10 5.50
N SER A 135 -5.89 -10.40 6.59
CA SER A 135 -6.35 -10.17 7.98
C SER A 135 -6.71 -8.70 8.23
N CYS A 136 -6.06 -7.79 7.53
CA CYS A 136 -6.35 -6.37 7.65
C CYS A 136 -7.53 -5.95 6.78
N ILE A 137 -7.55 -6.34 5.50
CA ILE A 137 -8.57 -5.95 4.51
C ILE A 137 -9.95 -6.52 4.84
N ILE A 138 -10.01 -7.73 5.40
CA ILE A 138 -11.26 -8.44 5.73
C ILE A 138 -12.14 -7.63 6.70
N MET A 139 -11.53 -6.80 7.52
CA MET A 139 -12.21 -5.86 8.41
C MET A 139 -12.79 -4.64 7.70
N LYS A 140 -12.55 -4.51 6.39
CA LYS A 140 -13.02 -3.41 5.53
C LYS A 140 -12.63 -2.02 6.05
N PRO A 141 -11.36 -1.77 6.38
CA PRO A 141 -10.92 -0.44 6.80
C PRO A 141 -11.16 0.57 5.68
N LYS A 142 -11.31 1.84 6.05
CA LYS A 142 -11.41 2.94 5.08
C LYS A 142 -10.06 3.33 4.50
N VAL A 143 -9.01 3.18 5.30
CA VAL A 143 -7.63 3.47 4.92
C VAL A 143 -6.78 2.24 5.23
N LEU A 144 -6.01 1.76 4.28
CA LEU A 144 -5.03 0.70 4.44
C LEU A 144 -3.62 1.30 4.30
N VAL A 145 -2.83 1.21 5.36
CA VAL A 145 -1.43 1.64 5.39
C VAL A 145 -0.55 0.40 5.29
N ILE A 146 0.28 0.36 4.26
CA ILE A 146 1.24 -0.73 4.00
C ILE A 146 2.64 -0.17 4.16
N ASP A 147 3.47 -0.81 4.99
CA ASP A 147 4.82 -0.39 5.28
C ASP A 147 5.83 -1.41 4.77
N ASN A 148 6.39 -1.15 3.60
CA ASN A 148 7.54 -1.84 2.97
C ASN A 148 7.49 -3.38 3.01
N ILE A 149 6.28 -3.96 3.13
CA ILE A 149 6.10 -5.41 3.28
C ILE A 149 5.98 -6.12 1.91
N LEU A 150 5.61 -5.39 0.85
CA LEU A 150 5.39 -5.96 -0.47
C LEU A 150 6.69 -6.41 -1.15
N CYS A 151 7.85 -6.00 -0.64
CA CYS A 151 9.17 -6.48 -1.08
C CYS A 151 9.39 -7.98 -0.78
N GLU A 152 8.64 -8.55 0.17
CA GLU A 152 8.71 -9.98 0.53
C GLU A 152 7.86 -10.88 -0.39
N LEU A 153 7.08 -10.30 -1.29
CA LEU A 153 6.29 -11.04 -2.27
C LEU A 153 7.18 -11.48 -3.44
N ASP A 154 7.01 -12.70 -3.90
CA ASP A 154 7.51 -13.08 -5.21
C ASP A 154 6.76 -12.32 -6.33
N TYR A 155 7.31 -12.32 -7.53
CA TYR A 155 6.77 -11.53 -8.63
C TYR A 155 5.30 -11.82 -8.97
N LYS A 156 4.89 -13.12 -8.93
CA LYS A 156 3.52 -13.52 -9.26
C LYS A 156 2.54 -13.09 -8.18
N ASP A 157 2.93 -13.29 -6.93
CA ASP A 157 2.12 -12.88 -5.78
C ASP A 157 2.08 -11.35 -5.65
N LYS A 158 3.18 -10.65 -6.01
CA LYS A 158 3.20 -9.18 -6.08
C LYS A 158 2.13 -8.65 -7.05
N LEU A 159 2.06 -9.19 -8.27
CA LEU A 159 1.02 -8.83 -9.24
C LEU A 159 -0.39 -9.13 -8.72
N LEU A 160 -0.60 -10.33 -8.17
CA LEU A 160 -1.88 -10.72 -7.59
C LEU A 160 -2.34 -9.75 -6.50
N VAL A 161 -1.45 -9.45 -5.55
CA VAL A 161 -1.77 -8.56 -4.41
C VAL A 161 -2.08 -7.15 -4.91
N PHE A 162 -1.30 -6.60 -5.85
CA PHE A 162 -1.60 -5.28 -6.40
C PHE A 162 -2.93 -5.23 -7.14
N ASP A 163 -3.29 -6.28 -7.88
CA ASP A 163 -4.60 -6.36 -8.54
C ASP A 163 -5.73 -6.39 -7.51
N ILE A 164 -5.59 -7.17 -6.44
CA ILE A 164 -6.55 -7.19 -5.33
C ILE A 164 -6.66 -5.80 -4.69
N LEU A 165 -5.54 -5.17 -4.36
CA LEU A 165 -5.51 -3.83 -3.77
C LEU A 165 -6.21 -2.79 -4.66
N LYS A 166 -5.98 -2.82 -5.98
CA LYS A 166 -6.69 -1.95 -6.93
C LYS A 166 -8.20 -2.15 -6.91
N GLU A 167 -8.68 -3.39 -6.80
CA GLU A 167 -10.11 -3.66 -6.71
C GLU A 167 -10.71 -3.11 -5.40
N TYR A 168 -9.97 -3.16 -4.29
CA TYR A 168 -10.42 -2.52 -3.05
C TYR A 168 -10.39 -0.99 -3.13
N ALA A 169 -9.38 -0.41 -3.79
CA ALA A 169 -9.34 1.03 -4.06
C ALA A 169 -10.55 1.48 -4.88
N LYS A 170 -10.90 0.77 -5.97
CA LYS A 170 -12.13 1.04 -6.76
C LYS A 170 -13.41 1.01 -5.94
N LYS A 171 -13.44 0.25 -4.83
CA LYS A 171 -14.58 0.18 -3.90
C LYS A 171 -14.54 1.30 -2.84
N GLY A 172 -13.60 2.24 -2.94
CA GLY A 172 -13.48 3.42 -2.09
C GLY A 172 -12.48 3.31 -0.94
N MET A 173 -11.71 2.20 -0.82
CA MET A 173 -10.65 2.11 0.17
C MET A 173 -9.47 3.00 -0.26
N ILE A 174 -8.94 3.80 0.66
CA ILE A 174 -7.68 4.52 0.44
C ILE A 174 -6.52 3.58 0.74
N ILE A 175 -5.57 3.46 -0.18
CA ILE A 175 -4.38 2.63 0.01
C ILE A 175 -3.15 3.52 -0.01
N ILE A 176 -2.37 3.45 1.07
CA ILE A 176 -1.11 4.19 1.23
C ILE A 176 0.01 3.16 1.35
N ASN A 177 0.76 2.98 0.25
CA ASN A 177 1.89 2.06 0.20
C ASN A 177 3.20 2.82 0.42
N PHE A 178 3.77 2.72 1.61
CA PHE A 178 5.11 3.19 1.89
C PHE A 178 6.12 2.14 1.43
N THR A 179 7.04 2.53 0.57
CA THR A 179 8.01 1.58 0.00
C THR A 179 9.35 2.24 -0.31
N ASN A 180 10.41 1.42 -0.32
CA ASN A 180 11.72 1.78 -0.83
C ASN A 180 11.93 1.32 -2.28
N ASP A 181 10.96 0.58 -2.86
CA ASP A 181 11.00 0.06 -4.22
C ASP A 181 10.16 0.95 -5.15
N ILE A 182 10.82 1.78 -5.96
CA ILE A 182 10.15 2.67 -6.90
C ILE A 182 9.34 1.92 -7.97
N GLU A 183 9.64 0.65 -8.25
CA GLU A 183 8.86 -0.19 -9.16
C GLU A 183 7.41 -0.32 -8.71
N GLU A 184 7.16 -0.32 -7.40
CA GLU A 184 5.82 -0.43 -6.84
C GLU A 184 4.94 0.78 -7.18
N SER A 185 5.54 1.92 -7.51
CA SER A 185 4.81 3.12 -7.93
C SER A 185 4.00 2.94 -9.21
N LEU A 186 4.38 1.99 -10.06
CA LEU A 186 3.66 1.70 -11.30
C LEU A 186 2.29 1.04 -11.07
N PHE A 187 2.02 0.57 -9.85
CA PHE A 187 0.75 -0.03 -9.48
C PHE A 187 -0.24 0.98 -8.87
N GLY A 188 0.27 2.08 -8.28
CA GLY A 188 -0.54 3.18 -7.76
C GLY A 188 -0.85 4.24 -8.81
N GLU A 189 -1.84 5.08 -8.53
CA GLU A 189 -2.23 6.19 -9.42
C GLU A 189 -1.48 7.49 -9.11
N LYS A 190 -1.00 7.62 -7.87
CA LYS A 190 -0.31 8.80 -7.35
C LYS A 190 0.99 8.41 -6.66
N ILE A 191 1.97 9.30 -6.71
CA ILE A 191 3.21 9.21 -5.94
C ILE A 191 3.31 10.44 -5.05
N ILE A 192 3.77 10.21 -3.82
CA ILE A 192 4.21 11.23 -2.87
C ILE A 192 5.68 10.99 -2.59
N VAL A 193 6.51 12.00 -2.76
CA VAL A 193 7.95 11.94 -2.45
C VAL A 193 8.21 12.76 -1.20
N LEU A 194 8.58 12.07 -0.13
CA LEU A 194 8.93 12.68 1.16
C LEU A 194 10.44 12.56 1.39
N TYR A 195 11.10 13.67 1.61
CA TYR A 195 12.53 13.66 1.88
C TYR A 195 12.90 14.76 2.88
N ASP A 196 13.66 14.40 3.90
CA ASP A 196 14.15 15.31 4.95
C ASP A 196 13.03 16.14 5.58
N LYS A 197 11.93 15.46 5.95
CA LYS A 197 10.70 16.01 6.53
C LYS A 197 9.99 17.04 5.64
N LYS A 198 10.14 16.94 4.33
CA LYS A 198 9.50 17.82 3.36
C LYS A 198 8.78 17.01 2.31
N LEU A 199 7.66 17.54 1.85
CA LEU A 199 7.03 17.10 0.61
C LEU A 199 7.81 17.71 -0.56
N ILE A 200 8.50 16.85 -1.30
CA ILE A 200 9.32 17.29 -2.44
C ILE A 200 8.47 17.44 -3.69
N CYS A 201 7.66 16.42 -3.98
CA CYS A 201 6.69 16.47 -5.06
C CYS A 201 5.60 15.42 -4.83
N GLU A 202 4.42 15.67 -5.39
CA GLU A 202 3.30 14.75 -5.42
C GLU A 202 2.52 14.89 -6.72
N GLY A 203 1.77 13.88 -7.09
CA GLY A 203 0.91 13.90 -8.26
C GLY A 203 0.70 12.54 -8.89
N LYS A 204 0.13 12.57 -10.11
CA LYS A 204 -0.05 11.35 -10.90
C LYS A 204 1.30 10.67 -11.15
N THR A 205 1.31 9.34 -11.06
CA THR A 205 2.52 8.51 -11.15
C THR A 205 3.45 8.94 -12.28
N MET A 206 2.98 9.00 -13.53
CA MET A 206 3.85 9.37 -14.67
C MET A 206 4.32 10.83 -14.63
N SER A 207 3.55 11.75 -14.03
CA SER A 207 3.97 13.14 -13.89
C SER A 207 5.14 13.28 -12.93
N VAL A 208 5.10 12.56 -11.79
CA VAL A 208 6.20 12.56 -10.81
C VAL A 208 7.42 11.82 -11.36
N LEU A 209 7.23 10.69 -12.06
CA LEU A 209 8.35 9.94 -12.67
C LEU A 209 9.07 10.75 -13.79
N ASN A 210 8.41 11.73 -14.40
CA ASN A 210 9.07 12.64 -15.34
C ASN A 210 10.04 13.63 -14.68
N GLU A 211 9.92 13.84 -13.35
CA GLU A 211 10.86 14.65 -12.57
C GLU A 211 12.15 13.86 -12.23
N GLU A 212 12.70 13.15 -13.21
CA GLU A 212 13.86 12.27 -13.07
C GLU A 212 15.04 12.91 -12.34
N LYS A 213 15.35 14.16 -12.65
CA LYS A 213 16.48 14.89 -12.02
C LYS A 213 16.31 14.98 -10.50
N ILE A 214 15.07 15.21 -10.06
CA ILE A 214 14.74 15.27 -8.63
C ILE A 214 14.89 13.88 -8.03
N LEU A 215 14.25 12.85 -8.62
CA LEU A 215 14.26 11.48 -8.12
C LEU A 215 15.69 10.90 -8.04
N LYS A 216 16.50 11.10 -9.08
CA LYS A 216 17.92 10.66 -9.08
C LYS A 216 18.76 11.41 -8.03
N ARG A 217 18.54 12.71 -7.83
CA ARG A 217 19.22 13.49 -6.79
C ARG A 217 18.91 13.00 -5.38
N LEU A 218 17.72 12.44 -5.17
CA LEU A 218 17.26 11.87 -3.91
C LEU A 218 17.63 10.39 -3.76
N ASN A 219 18.35 9.81 -4.71
CA ASN A 219 18.69 8.38 -4.74
C ASN A 219 17.47 7.43 -4.83
N ILE A 220 16.33 7.91 -5.33
CA ILE A 220 15.12 7.11 -5.52
C ILE A 220 15.17 6.38 -6.86
N GLY A 221 15.66 7.04 -7.93
CA GLY A 221 15.72 6.49 -9.27
C GLY A 221 14.38 6.50 -10.00
N LEU A 222 14.31 5.69 -11.08
CA LEU A 222 13.11 5.48 -11.88
C LEU A 222 12.81 3.98 -11.97
N PRO A 223 11.54 3.57 -12.16
CA PRO A 223 11.22 2.20 -12.53
C PRO A 223 11.94 1.80 -13.83
N PHE A 224 12.44 0.57 -13.87
CA PHE A 224 13.27 0.07 -14.96
C PHE A 224 12.64 0.29 -16.35
N MET A 225 11.36 -0.07 -16.52
CA MET A 225 10.68 0.08 -17.81
C MET A 225 10.44 1.54 -18.20
N VAL A 226 10.32 2.45 -17.24
CA VAL A 226 10.21 3.90 -17.48
C VAL A 226 11.55 4.44 -17.94
N GLU A 227 12.64 4.09 -17.24
CA GLU A 227 13.99 4.49 -17.62
C GLU A 227 14.41 3.93 -18.98
N LEU A 228 14.16 2.65 -19.23
CA LEU A 228 14.42 2.00 -20.51
C LEU A 228 13.63 2.66 -21.66
N SER A 229 12.33 2.89 -21.46
CA SER A 229 11.50 3.59 -22.47
C SER A 229 12.05 4.96 -22.78
N LYS A 230 12.53 5.68 -21.76
CA LYS A 230 13.11 7.01 -21.94
C LYS A 230 14.35 6.96 -22.82
N TYR A 231 15.28 6.04 -22.56
CA TYR A 231 16.45 5.86 -23.44
C TYR A 231 16.05 5.59 -24.90
N PHE A 232 15.06 4.73 -25.14
CA PHE A 232 14.58 4.49 -26.50
C PHE A 232 13.91 5.71 -27.14
N MET A 233 13.24 6.54 -26.33
CA MET A 233 12.69 7.83 -26.82
C MET A 233 13.80 8.81 -27.18
N ASP A 234 14.87 8.90 -26.40
CA ASP A 234 16.03 9.77 -26.66
C ASP A 234 16.76 9.36 -27.94
N TYR A 235 16.75 8.07 -28.29
CA TYR A 235 17.27 7.58 -29.58
C TYR A 235 16.25 7.64 -30.74
N GLY A 236 15.04 8.18 -30.50
CA GLY A 236 14.00 8.30 -31.52
C GLY A 236 13.37 6.98 -31.97
N MET A 237 13.56 5.89 -31.21
CA MET A 237 13.06 4.56 -31.55
C MET A 237 11.59 4.36 -31.19
N ILE A 238 11.10 5.06 -30.15
CA ILE A 238 9.71 5.07 -29.69
C ILE A 238 9.28 6.49 -29.35
N ASN A 239 7.98 6.73 -29.18
CA ASN A 239 7.40 8.05 -28.92
C ASN A 239 6.59 8.17 -27.63
N LYS A 240 6.55 7.09 -26.81
CA LYS A 240 5.85 7.06 -25.53
C LYS A 240 6.44 6.00 -24.61
N TYR A 241 6.06 6.05 -23.34
CA TYR A 241 6.44 5.02 -22.36
C TYR A 241 5.72 3.70 -22.60
N TYR A 242 6.46 2.62 -22.45
CA TYR A 242 5.96 1.24 -22.44
C TYR A 242 6.38 0.60 -21.10
N LEU A 243 5.39 0.19 -20.30
CA LEU A 243 5.61 -0.29 -18.94
C LEU A 243 5.76 -1.82 -18.85
N THR A 244 5.71 -2.53 -19.97
CA THR A 244 5.94 -3.97 -20.03
C THR A 244 6.83 -4.33 -21.21
N ASN A 245 7.63 -5.41 -21.06
CA ASN A 245 8.54 -5.89 -22.10
C ASN A 245 7.82 -6.21 -23.40
N GLU A 246 6.67 -6.88 -23.33
CA GLU A 246 5.91 -7.31 -24.52
C GLU A 246 5.47 -6.10 -25.35
N LYS A 247 4.97 -5.05 -24.68
CA LYS A 247 4.54 -3.82 -25.36
C LYS A 247 5.71 -3.06 -25.97
N LEU A 248 6.85 -3.02 -25.27
CA LEU A 248 8.06 -2.36 -25.75
C LEU A 248 8.63 -3.10 -26.96
N ILE A 249 8.79 -4.42 -26.88
CA ILE A 249 9.25 -5.27 -27.97
C ILE A 249 8.35 -5.10 -29.21
N GLY A 250 7.03 -5.20 -29.04
CA GLY A 250 6.08 -5.02 -30.13
C GLY A 250 6.04 -3.61 -30.74
N ALA A 251 6.60 -2.60 -30.07
CA ALA A 251 6.74 -1.25 -30.60
C ALA A 251 8.02 -1.08 -31.42
N ILE A 252 9.09 -1.78 -31.07
CA ILE A 252 10.41 -1.69 -31.72
C ILE A 252 10.47 -2.61 -32.94
N TRP A 253 9.94 -3.82 -32.83
CA TRP A 253 9.90 -4.80 -33.91
C TRP A 253 8.53 -4.80 -34.61
N LYS A 254 8.28 -3.75 -35.37
CA LYS A 254 7.15 -3.69 -36.32
C LYS A 254 7.57 -4.14 -37.69
#